data_efd71d541427babbadfad053d5d5df3e
#
_entry.id   efd71d541427babbadfad053d5d5df3e
#
_cell.length_a   1.000
_cell.length_b   1.000
_cell.length_c   1.000
_cell.angle_alpha   90.00
_cell.angle_beta   90.00
_cell.angle_gamma   90.00
#
_symmetry.space_group_name_H-M   'P 1'
#
loop_
_entity.id
_entity.type
_entity.pdbx_description
1 polymer ?
#
loop_
_entity_poly.entity_id
_entity_poly.type
_entity_poly.pdbx_seq_one_letter_code
_entity_poly.pdbx_strand_id
1 'polypeptide(L)'
;MANLIKFAYMKYKKINFDDISFFNNLLGNEFVYSDDASRAKYSHDETEDLKYFPELVLTPNNTNEVSKILDYCNSNLIPITPCGARTGLSGGSLPLFGGVALSLERFNSIIKIDERNLQVTVEPGVVNQELRDAVEKKNLFYPPDPASKGSCTLGGNLAENAGGPKALKYGVTKDYVLNLEVVLPNGEIIWTGANVLKNSTGYNLTQLFVGSEGTLGIITKIVFKLIPLPTKDISLLVPFNSSEKACEAVSAVFRAGITPSALEFIERDAIDWTKKYSDIELNIDDDVKAHLLVEVDGNDLERLYKECEHIFEVMQGFDCGEILLADSEIQKNSLWKLRRSVGEAVKSNSIYKEEDTVVPRAELAKLLKGVKDIGKAYGFKSVCYGHAGDGNLHVNIIKGNMSDNDWNLKLSSGIREIFKLTKKLGGTISGEHGIGLVQKEYMDIVLSKKNIELQKGIKQLFDPSYILNPGKIFS
;
A
#
# COMPACT_ATOMS: atom_id res chain seq x y z
N MET A 1 -17.46 18.56 -20.67
CA MET A 1 -17.60 19.74 -19.79
C MET A 1 -18.85 19.71 -18.92
N ALA A 2 -20.05 19.39 -19.43
CA ALA A 2 -21.27 19.40 -18.59
C ALA A 2 -21.28 18.42 -17.42
N ASN A 3 -20.58 17.27 -17.48
CA ASN A 3 -20.51 16.29 -16.40
C ASN A 3 -19.45 16.58 -15.31
N LEU A 4 -18.44 17.38 -15.61
CA LEU A 4 -17.42 17.83 -14.63
C LEU A 4 -17.97 18.86 -13.65
N ILE A 5 -18.98 19.64 -14.10
CA ILE A 5 -19.68 20.64 -13.26
C ILE A 5 -20.62 19.97 -12.25
N LYS A 6 -21.09 18.75 -12.54
CA LYS A 6 -21.99 18.01 -11.64
C LYS A 6 -21.34 17.61 -10.29
N PHE A 7 -20.02 17.34 -10.30
CA PHE A 7 -19.29 16.96 -9.08
C PHE A 7 -19.23 18.08 -8.03
N ALA A 8 -19.02 19.32 -8.46
CA ALA A 8 -18.91 20.48 -7.57
C ALA A 8 -20.25 20.87 -6.89
N TYR A 9 -21.38 20.29 -7.32
CA TYR A 9 -22.73 20.64 -6.87
C TYR A 9 -23.56 19.48 -6.34
N MET A 10 -22.98 18.27 -6.17
CA MET A 10 -23.71 17.17 -5.52
C MET A 10 -23.91 17.50 -4.04
N LYS A 11 -25.15 17.84 -3.69
CA LYS A 11 -25.52 18.08 -2.31
C LYS A 11 -25.89 16.72 -1.68
N TYR A 12 -24.94 16.09 -1.01
CA TYR A 12 -25.22 14.89 -0.24
C TYR A 12 -26.21 15.18 0.89
N LYS A 13 -27.11 14.22 1.13
CA LYS A 13 -28.04 14.27 2.27
C LYS A 13 -27.25 14.14 3.56
N LYS A 14 -27.55 14.95 4.55
CA LYS A 14 -27.10 14.79 5.93
C LYS A 14 -27.92 13.72 6.62
N ILE A 15 -27.24 12.90 7.46
CA ILE A 15 -27.90 11.84 8.20
C ILE A 15 -28.87 12.44 9.22
N ASN A 16 -30.08 11.91 9.25
CA ASN A 16 -31.13 12.29 10.18
C ASN A 16 -31.58 11.12 11.06
N PHE A 17 -32.58 11.35 11.90
CA PHE A 17 -33.11 10.35 12.83
C PHE A 17 -33.69 9.11 12.12
N ASP A 18 -34.38 9.29 10.99
CA ASP A 18 -34.98 8.19 10.23
C ASP A 18 -33.90 7.29 9.63
N ASP A 19 -32.81 7.87 9.17
CA ASP A 19 -31.65 7.14 8.66
C ASP A 19 -31.02 6.28 9.78
N ILE A 20 -30.82 6.86 10.95
CA ILE A 20 -30.26 6.14 12.12
C ILE A 20 -31.22 5.00 12.53
N SER A 21 -32.53 5.27 12.55
CA SER A 21 -33.52 4.26 12.85
C SER A 21 -33.52 3.10 11.87
N PHE A 22 -33.36 3.38 10.56
CA PHE A 22 -33.22 2.36 9.53
C PHE A 22 -31.99 1.48 9.80
N PHE A 23 -30.81 2.07 10.03
CA PHE A 23 -29.60 1.29 10.29
C PHE A 23 -29.64 0.53 11.61
N ASN A 24 -30.24 1.07 12.66
CA ASN A 24 -30.47 0.36 13.92
C ASN A 24 -31.37 -0.86 13.74
N ASN A 25 -32.43 -0.76 12.96
CA ASN A 25 -33.33 -1.89 12.65
C ASN A 25 -32.64 -2.93 11.76
N LEU A 26 -31.69 -2.53 10.92
CA LEU A 26 -30.95 -3.42 10.01
C LEU A 26 -29.85 -4.20 10.74
N LEU A 27 -29.06 -3.50 11.57
CA LEU A 27 -27.80 -4.01 12.13
C LEU A 27 -27.91 -4.35 13.63
N GLY A 28 -28.79 -3.69 14.36
CA GLY A 28 -28.77 -3.61 15.84
C GLY A 28 -28.05 -2.34 16.31
N ASN A 29 -28.54 -1.79 17.44
CA ASN A 29 -28.05 -0.52 17.99
C ASN A 29 -26.53 -0.56 18.33
N GLU A 30 -26.03 -1.73 18.71
CA GLU A 30 -24.62 -1.95 19.09
C GLU A 30 -23.66 -1.91 17.90
N PHE A 31 -24.15 -1.82 16.66
CA PHE A 31 -23.34 -1.79 15.43
C PHE A 31 -23.51 -0.49 14.63
N VAL A 32 -24.20 0.51 15.24
CA VAL A 32 -24.47 1.82 14.67
C VAL A 32 -23.98 2.90 15.63
N TYR A 33 -22.87 3.56 15.31
CA TYR A 33 -22.21 4.49 16.22
C TYR A 33 -22.36 5.94 15.72
N SER A 34 -23.00 6.78 16.53
CA SER A 34 -23.16 8.22 16.30
C SER A 34 -22.43 9.08 17.31
N ASP A 35 -21.84 8.48 18.34
CA ASP A 35 -21.10 9.20 19.38
C ASP A 35 -19.72 9.68 18.87
N ASP A 36 -19.24 10.77 19.46
CA ASP A 36 -18.00 11.44 19.02
C ASP A 36 -16.76 10.55 19.20
N ALA A 37 -16.68 9.71 20.23
CA ALA A 37 -15.53 8.86 20.47
C ALA A 37 -15.40 7.78 19.40
N SER A 38 -16.50 7.13 19.03
CA SER A 38 -16.55 6.13 17.96
C SER A 38 -16.25 6.77 16.60
N ARG A 39 -16.86 7.93 16.30
CA ARG A 39 -16.63 8.67 15.05
C ARG A 39 -15.18 9.13 14.91
N ALA A 40 -14.55 9.53 16.02
CA ALA A 40 -13.13 9.95 16.04
C ALA A 40 -12.18 8.85 15.58
N LYS A 41 -12.45 7.58 15.90
CA LYS A 41 -11.65 6.44 15.45
C LYS A 41 -11.62 6.28 13.92
N TYR A 42 -12.67 6.70 13.23
CA TYR A 42 -12.82 6.60 11.77
C TYR A 42 -12.61 7.94 11.05
N SER A 43 -12.10 8.95 11.77
CA SER A 43 -11.87 10.27 11.20
C SER A 43 -10.48 10.45 10.59
N HIS A 44 -9.57 9.51 10.77
CA HIS A 44 -8.17 9.55 10.32
C HIS A 44 -7.70 8.16 9.86
N ASP A 45 -6.69 8.15 9.05
CA ASP A 45 -5.84 7.00 8.71
C ASP A 45 -4.38 7.36 9.03
N GLU A 46 -3.39 6.66 8.48
CA GLU A 46 -1.98 6.97 8.73
C GLU A 46 -1.44 8.11 7.86
N THR A 47 -2.29 8.75 7.05
CA THR A 47 -1.91 9.94 6.28
C THR A 47 -1.68 11.13 7.23
N GLU A 48 -0.59 11.84 7.05
CA GLU A 48 -0.17 12.92 7.94
C GLU A 48 -1.20 14.06 7.99
N ASP A 49 -1.51 14.53 9.20
CA ASP A 49 -2.26 15.75 9.53
C ASP A 49 -3.70 15.87 8.96
N LEU A 50 -4.25 14.80 8.39
CA LEU A 50 -5.61 14.83 7.82
C LEU A 50 -6.63 14.22 8.77
N LYS A 51 -7.75 14.93 8.97
CA LYS A 51 -8.84 14.47 9.82
C LYS A 51 -10.20 14.94 9.30
N TYR A 52 -11.07 13.96 9.01
CA TYR A 52 -12.45 14.18 8.55
C TYR A 52 -13.40 13.27 9.29
N PHE A 53 -14.46 13.82 9.90
CA PHE A 53 -15.38 13.04 10.72
C PHE A 53 -16.54 12.47 9.89
N PRO A 54 -16.84 11.16 9.98
CA PRO A 54 -18.10 10.63 9.48
C PRO A 54 -19.26 11.16 10.33
N GLU A 55 -20.48 11.14 9.81
CA GLU A 55 -21.69 11.40 10.61
C GLU A 55 -22.14 10.17 11.36
N LEU A 56 -21.86 8.99 10.80
CA LEU A 56 -22.22 7.69 11.36
C LEU A 56 -21.16 6.65 11.04
N VAL A 57 -20.95 5.69 11.94
CA VAL A 57 -20.13 4.50 11.67
C VAL A 57 -21.03 3.28 11.70
N LEU A 58 -20.94 2.43 10.67
CA LEU A 58 -21.67 1.18 10.55
C LEU A 58 -20.70 0.00 10.47
N THR A 59 -20.99 -1.06 11.25
CA THR A 59 -20.19 -2.29 11.27
C THR A 59 -21.05 -3.50 10.90
N PRO A 60 -21.41 -3.70 9.61
CA PRO A 60 -22.16 -4.86 9.15
C PRO A 60 -21.39 -6.17 9.35
N ASN A 61 -22.10 -7.30 9.35
CA ASN A 61 -21.54 -8.64 9.58
C ASN A 61 -21.69 -9.60 8.40
N ASN A 62 -22.42 -9.21 7.35
CA ASN A 62 -22.62 -10.07 6.19
C ASN A 62 -22.92 -9.25 4.93
N THR A 63 -22.75 -9.90 3.77
CA THR A 63 -22.94 -9.30 2.45
C THR A 63 -24.34 -8.69 2.26
N ASN A 64 -25.41 -9.30 2.81
CA ASN A 64 -26.77 -8.79 2.66
C ASN A 64 -26.99 -7.48 3.43
N GLU A 65 -26.37 -7.32 4.60
CA GLU A 65 -26.38 -6.06 5.33
C GLU A 65 -25.69 -4.96 4.55
N VAL A 66 -24.50 -5.23 3.98
CA VAL A 66 -23.79 -4.29 3.10
C VAL A 66 -24.63 -3.92 1.89
N SER A 67 -25.30 -4.90 1.25
CA SER A 67 -26.21 -4.67 0.12
C SER A 67 -27.31 -3.68 0.46
N LYS A 68 -28.00 -3.89 1.59
CA LYS A 68 -29.10 -3.01 2.04
C LYS A 68 -28.58 -1.62 2.44
N ILE A 69 -27.40 -1.52 3.04
CA ILE A 69 -26.77 -0.23 3.37
C ILE A 69 -26.49 0.57 2.09
N LEU A 70 -25.87 -0.07 1.09
CA LEU A 70 -25.52 0.58 -0.18
C LEU A 70 -26.77 1.03 -0.93
N ASP A 71 -27.77 0.17 -1.09
CA ASP A 71 -29.05 0.50 -1.74
C ASP A 71 -29.74 1.69 -1.06
N TYR A 72 -29.83 1.68 0.29
CA TYR A 72 -30.41 2.78 1.04
C TYR A 72 -29.63 4.09 0.86
N CYS A 73 -28.30 4.05 1.00
CA CYS A 73 -27.45 5.22 0.85
C CYS A 73 -27.49 5.78 -0.58
N ASN A 74 -27.50 4.90 -1.60
CA ASN A 74 -27.62 5.31 -2.98
C ASN A 74 -28.95 6.01 -3.26
N SER A 75 -30.06 5.43 -2.79
CA SER A 75 -31.41 6.01 -2.95
C SER A 75 -31.57 7.35 -2.22
N ASN A 76 -30.82 7.57 -1.15
CA ASN A 76 -30.89 8.78 -0.32
C ASN A 76 -29.72 9.77 -0.55
N LEU A 77 -28.78 9.50 -1.48
CA LEU A 77 -27.59 10.31 -1.71
C LEU A 77 -26.75 10.53 -0.44
N ILE A 78 -26.58 9.50 0.39
CA ILE A 78 -25.71 9.52 1.58
C ILE A 78 -24.34 8.99 1.17
N PRO A 79 -23.24 9.76 1.34
CA PRO A 79 -21.92 9.29 0.97
C PRO A 79 -21.42 8.21 1.92
N ILE A 80 -20.71 7.22 1.36
CA ILE A 80 -20.12 6.09 2.08
C ILE A 80 -18.62 6.09 1.87
N THR A 81 -17.86 5.98 2.96
CA THR A 81 -16.42 5.73 2.94
C THR A 81 -16.14 4.35 3.51
N PRO A 82 -15.71 3.37 2.69
CA PRO A 82 -15.34 2.06 3.19
C PRO A 82 -14.05 2.13 4.01
N CYS A 83 -14.01 1.39 5.10
CA CYS A 83 -12.88 1.35 6.03
C CYS A 83 -12.44 -0.08 6.28
N GLY A 84 -11.15 -0.37 6.03
CA GLY A 84 -10.45 -1.51 6.58
C GLY A 84 -9.79 -1.13 7.92
N ALA A 85 -8.53 -1.53 8.11
CA ALA A 85 -7.78 -1.18 9.31
C ALA A 85 -7.28 0.29 9.37
N ARG A 86 -7.45 1.06 8.32
CA ARG A 86 -7.04 2.46 8.19
C ARG A 86 -5.52 2.69 8.31
N THR A 87 -4.75 1.70 7.88
CA THR A 87 -3.27 1.75 7.83
C THR A 87 -2.74 2.41 6.55
N GLY A 88 -3.60 2.92 5.68
CA GLY A 88 -3.25 3.56 4.42
C GLY A 88 -2.63 4.95 4.61
N LEU A 89 -1.82 5.37 3.63
CA LEU A 89 -1.03 6.60 3.61
C LEU A 89 -1.51 7.60 2.53
N SER A 90 -2.63 7.29 1.85
CA SER A 90 -3.16 8.11 0.75
C SER A 90 -4.40 8.95 1.11
N GLY A 91 -4.91 8.83 2.34
CA GLY A 91 -6.18 9.43 2.75
C GLY A 91 -7.40 8.68 2.18
N GLY A 92 -7.22 7.43 1.76
CA GLY A 92 -8.23 6.59 1.11
C GLY A 92 -9.47 6.34 1.97
N SER A 93 -9.30 6.19 3.29
CA SER A 93 -10.40 5.91 4.24
C SER A 93 -10.98 7.15 4.94
N LEU A 94 -10.62 8.37 4.50
CA LEU A 94 -11.10 9.62 5.11
C LEU A 94 -12.49 10.02 4.58
N PRO A 95 -13.53 10.22 5.44
CA PRO A 95 -14.88 10.56 5.03
C PRO A 95 -15.03 12.06 4.71
N LEU A 96 -14.51 12.51 3.56
CA LEU A 96 -14.42 13.92 3.15
C LEU A 96 -15.75 14.69 3.19
N PHE A 97 -16.85 13.99 2.94
CA PHE A 97 -18.18 14.58 2.86
C PHE A 97 -19.08 14.20 4.05
N GLY A 98 -18.49 13.67 5.14
CA GLY A 98 -19.27 13.14 6.25
C GLY A 98 -19.93 11.81 5.87
N GLY A 99 -21.26 11.68 6.11
CA GLY A 99 -22.01 10.48 5.80
C GLY A 99 -21.57 9.27 6.62
N VAL A 100 -21.52 8.10 5.99
CA VAL A 100 -21.26 6.81 6.63
C VAL A 100 -19.81 6.39 6.46
N ALA A 101 -19.11 6.09 7.56
CA ALA A 101 -17.93 5.25 7.55
C ALA A 101 -18.38 3.78 7.68
N LEU A 102 -18.13 2.98 6.65
CA LEU A 102 -18.53 1.57 6.59
C LEU A 102 -17.34 0.69 6.96
N SER A 103 -17.28 0.22 8.19
CA SER A 103 -16.20 -0.66 8.67
C SER A 103 -16.50 -2.12 8.38
N LEU A 104 -15.52 -2.80 7.76
CA LEU A 104 -15.59 -4.23 7.47
C LEU A 104 -14.86 -5.10 8.52
N GLU A 105 -14.59 -4.56 9.71
CA GLU A 105 -13.84 -5.26 10.77
C GLU A 105 -14.52 -6.57 11.25
N ARG A 106 -15.84 -6.69 11.12
CA ARG A 106 -16.60 -7.89 11.48
C ARG A 106 -16.58 -8.97 10.39
N PHE A 107 -16.06 -8.66 9.19
CA PHE A 107 -15.82 -9.62 8.10
C PHE A 107 -14.43 -10.23 8.27
N ASN A 108 -14.18 -10.98 9.33
CA ASN A 108 -12.85 -11.42 9.75
C ASN A 108 -12.64 -12.95 9.69
N SER A 109 -13.42 -13.65 8.89
CA SER A 109 -13.35 -15.12 8.83
C SER A 109 -12.49 -15.61 7.67
N ILE A 110 -11.61 -16.58 7.95
CA ILE A 110 -11.00 -17.45 6.93
C ILE A 110 -12.02 -18.56 6.64
N ILE A 111 -12.80 -18.41 5.57
CA ILE A 111 -13.97 -19.25 5.28
C ILE A 111 -13.54 -20.67 4.91
N LYS A 112 -12.50 -20.80 4.05
CA LYS A 112 -12.04 -22.11 3.57
C LYS A 112 -10.59 -22.02 3.05
N ILE A 113 -9.73 -22.93 3.52
CA ILE A 113 -8.45 -23.21 2.88
C ILE A 113 -8.60 -24.49 2.06
N ASP A 114 -8.44 -24.38 0.74
CA ASP A 114 -8.53 -25.50 -0.19
C ASP A 114 -7.13 -25.95 -0.59
N GLU A 115 -6.57 -26.86 0.20
CA GLU A 115 -5.20 -27.39 0.01
C GLU A 115 -5.04 -28.11 -1.33
N ARG A 116 -6.11 -28.69 -1.89
CA ARG A 116 -6.05 -29.43 -3.17
C ARG A 116 -5.92 -28.51 -4.38
N ASN A 117 -6.57 -27.33 -4.30
CA ASN A 117 -6.56 -26.33 -5.37
C ASN A 117 -5.57 -25.21 -5.10
N LEU A 118 -4.87 -25.22 -3.94
CA LEU A 118 -3.98 -24.17 -3.49
C LEU A 118 -4.71 -22.81 -3.52
N GLN A 119 -5.84 -22.75 -2.82
CA GLN A 119 -6.69 -21.55 -2.77
C GLN A 119 -7.18 -21.30 -1.35
N VAL A 120 -7.50 -20.06 -1.06
CA VAL A 120 -8.19 -19.69 0.18
C VAL A 120 -9.32 -18.73 -0.12
N THR A 121 -10.46 -18.93 0.53
CA THR A 121 -11.60 -18.01 0.55
C THR A 121 -11.64 -17.33 1.89
N VAL A 122 -11.62 -15.99 1.89
CA VAL A 122 -11.57 -15.17 3.10
C VAL A 122 -12.53 -13.99 3.00
N GLU A 123 -12.82 -13.39 4.14
CA GLU A 123 -13.49 -12.11 4.26
C GLU A 123 -12.49 -10.94 4.29
N PRO A 124 -12.90 -9.73 3.88
CA PRO A 124 -11.98 -8.59 3.70
C PRO A 124 -11.39 -8.01 4.99
N GLY A 125 -12.01 -8.23 6.14
CA GLY A 125 -11.53 -7.78 7.46
C GLY A 125 -10.48 -8.70 8.10
N VAL A 126 -10.15 -9.85 7.48
CA VAL A 126 -9.07 -10.71 7.96
C VAL A 126 -7.75 -9.94 7.90
N VAL A 127 -6.97 -9.99 8.99
CA VAL A 127 -5.63 -9.38 9.06
C VAL A 127 -4.65 -10.17 8.19
N ASN A 128 -3.81 -9.48 7.44
CA ASN A 128 -2.87 -10.11 6.51
C ASN A 128 -2.00 -11.19 7.19
N GLN A 129 -1.45 -10.90 8.37
CA GLN A 129 -0.61 -11.85 9.11
C GLN A 129 -1.40 -13.09 9.56
N GLU A 130 -2.66 -12.93 9.96
CA GLU A 130 -3.53 -14.06 10.35
C GLU A 130 -3.75 -15.04 9.19
N LEU A 131 -3.96 -14.50 7.96
CA LEU A 131 -4.05 -15.34 6.77
C LEU A 131 -2.73 -16.09 6.54
N ARG A 132 -1.58 -15.38 6.58
CA ARG A 132 -0.26 -15.98 6.39
C ARG A 132 -0.01 -17.12 7.37
N ASP A 133 -0.22 -16.88 8.66
CA ASP A 133 -0.03 -17.88 9.73
C ASP A 133 -0.96 -19.09 9.55
N ALA A 134 -2.18 -18.88 9.07
CA ALA A 134 -3.13 -19.96 8.84
C ALA A 134 -2.75 -20.85 7.67
N VAL A 135 -2.26 -20.28 6.56
CA VAL A 135 -1.86 -21.06 5.36
C VAL A 135 -0.49 -21.68 5.52
N GLU A 136 0.44 -21.07 6.26
CA GLU A 136 1.76 -21.64 6.58
C GLU A 136 1.66 -22.96 7.36
N LYS A 137 0.69 -23.09 8.28
CA LYS A 137 0.37 -24.35 8.98
C LYS A 137 -0.04 -25.49 8.03
N LYS A 138 -0.34 -25.16 6.77
CA LYS A 138 -0.71 -26.07 5.69
C LYS A 138 0.41 -26.23 4.64
N ASN A 139 1.62 -25.73 4.93
CA ASN A 139 2.76 -25.68 3.99
C ASN A 139 2.41 -24.88 2.71
N LEU A 140 1.55 -23.89 2.85
CA LEU A 140 1.14 -22.98 1.79
C LEU A 140 1.59 -21.55 2.11
N PHE A 141 1.71 -20.71 1.08
CA PHE A 141 2.23 -19.36 1.21
C PHE A 141 1.35 -18.34 0.51
N TYR A 142 1.04 -17.26 1.23
CA TYR A 142 0.46 -16.03 0.71
C TYR A 142 1.53 -14.93 0.77
N PRO A 143 2.20 -14.60 -0.36
CA PRO A 143 3.40 -13.77 -0.35
C PRO A 143 3.23 -12.30 0.01
N PRO A 144 2.13 -11.58 -0.40
CA PRO A 144 2.03 -10.15 -0.13
C PRO A 144 2.23 -9.83 1.35
N ASP A 145 3.22 -8.94 1.65
CA ASP A 145 3.63 -8.66 3.03
C ASP A 145 3.93 -7.17 3.26
N PRO A 146 2.93 -6.28 3.08
CA PRO A 146 3.14 -4.86 3.34
C PRO A 146 3.69 -4.62 4.74
N ALA A 147 4.37 -3.49 4.96
CA ALA A 147 4.99 -3.16 6.25
C ALA A 147 3.99 -3.26 7.42
N SER A 148 2.73 -2.93 7.16
CA SER A 148 1.61 -2.99 8.10
C SER A 148 0.96 -4.38 8.22
N LYS A 149 1.54 -5.47 7.71
CA LYS A 149 0.92 -6.81 7.65
C LYS A 149 0.35 -7.34 8.97
N GLY A 150 0.88 -6.88 10.10
CA GLY A 150 0.39 -7.24 11.43
C GLY A 150 -0.93 -6.55 11.83
N SER A 151 -1.36 -5.55 11.07
CA SER A 151 -2.56 -4.75 11.37
C SER A 151 -3.45 -4.49 10.16
N CYS A 152 -2.90 -4.42 8.93
CA CYS A 152 -3.70 -4.19 7.73
C CYS A 152 -4.62 -5.38 7.42
N THR A 153 -5.78 -5.08 6.81
CA THR A 153 -6.75 -6.09 6.40
C THR A 153 -6.68 -6.39 4.91
N LEU A 154 -7.09 -7.58 4.53
CA LEU A 154 -7.03 -8.05 3.14
C LEU A 154 -7.85 -7.18 2.18
N GLY A 155 -9.01 -6.67 2.64
CA GLY A 155 -9.82 -5.74 1.86
C GLY A 155 -9.11 -4.40 1.60
N GLY A 156 -8.37 -3.88 2.58
CA GLY A 156 -7.51 -2.71 2.42
C GLY A 156 -6.37 -2.97 1.44
N ASN A 157 -5.69 -4.11 1.58
CA ASN A 157 -4.62 -4.52 0.65
C ASN A 157 -5.12 -4.65 -0.79
N LEU A 158 -6.35 -5.14 -0.99
CA LEU A 158 -6.98 -5.16 -2.32
C LEU A 158 -7.30 -3.77 -2.83
N ALA A 159 -7.85 -2.90 -1.99
CA ALA A 159 -8.24 -1.55 -2.37
C ALA A 159 -7.04 -0.74 -2.89
N GLU A 160 -5.87 -0.91 -2.30
CA GLU A 160 -4.63 -0.22 -2.69
C GLU A 160 -3.75 -1.05 -3.65
N ASN A 161 -4.04 -2.35 -3.84
CA ASN A 161 -3.13 -3.28 -4.51
C ASN A 161 -1.77 -3.36 -3.82
N ALA A 162 -1.77 -3.51 -2.49
CA ALA A 162 -0.58 -3.48 -1.65
C ALA A 162 0.48 -4.50 -2.07
N GLY A 163 1.74 -4.10 -1.94
CA GLY A 163 2.93 -4.90 -2.26
C GLY A 163 3.69 -5.35 -1.01
N GLY A 164 4.87 -4.80 -0.81
CA GLY A 164 5.83 -5.12 0.25
C GLY A 164 7.09 -5.79 -0.27
N PRO A 165 8.07 -6.09 0.60
CA PRO A 165 9.39 -6.62 0.22
C PRO A 165 9.38 -7.87 -0.66
N LYS A 166 8.43 -8.77 -0.44
CA LYS A 166 8.30 -10.02 -1.21
C LYS A 166 7.72 -9.82 -2.61
N ALA A 167 7.17 -8.64 -2.92
CA ALA A 167 6.59 -8.32 -4.22
C ALA A 167 7.59 -8.51 -5.37
N LEU A 168 8.86 -8.27 -5.10
CA LEU A 168 9.96 -8.42 -6.04
C LEU A 168 10.01 -9.79 -6.74
N LYS A 169 9.89 -10.87 -5.99
CA LYS A 169 9.91 -12.25 -6.49
C LYS A 169 8.53 -12.77 -6.81
N TYR A 170 7.55 -12.41 -5.99
CA TYR A 170 6.27 -13.08 -5.96
C TYR A 170 5.13 -12.25 -6.55
N GLY A 171 5.32 -10.95 -6.76
CA GLY A 171 4.25 -10.05 -7.19
C GLY A 171 3.46 -9.47 -6.02
N VAL A 172 2.50 -8.61 -6.35
CA VAL A 172 1.68 -7.84 -5.42
C VAL A 172 0.29 -8.49 -5.21
N THR A 173 -0.56 -7.87 -4.42
CA THR A 173 -1.90 -8.40 -4.08
C THR A 173 -2.71 -8.84 -5.31
N LYS A 174 -2.75 -8.05 -6.39
CA LYS A 174 -3.50 -8.37 -7.62
C LYS A 174 -3.09 -9.71 -8.24
N ASP A 175 -1.84 -10.12 -8.09
CA ASP A 175 -1.30 -11.32 -8.71
C ASP A 175 -1.81 -12.61 -8.04
N TYR A 176 -2.46 -12.47 -6.88
CA TYR A 176 -2.99 -13.59 -6.08
C TYR A 176 -4.52 -13.69 -6.14
N VAL A 177 -5.22 -12.64 -6.55
CA VAL A 177 -6.68 -12.61 -6.57
C VAL A 177 -7.22 -13.41 -7.76
N LEU A 178 -8.05 -14.41 -7.47
CA LEU A 178 -8.77 -15.21 -8.48
C LEU A 178 -10.18 -14.69 -8.71
N ASN A 179 -10.89 -14.32 -7.62
CA ASN A 179 -12.30 -13.95 -7.70
C ASN A 179 -12.69 -13.08 -6.49
N LEU A 180 -13.69 -12.23 -6.67
CA LEU A 180 -14.22 -11.36 -5.63
C LEU A 180 -15.75 -11.42 -5.60
N GLU A 181 -16.33 -11.50 -4.41
CA GLU A 181 -17.73 -11.11 -4.19
C GLU A 181 -17.74 -9.60 -3.88
N VAL A 182 -18.53 -8.86 -4.63
CA VAL A 182 -18.59 -7.40 -4.52
C VAL A 182 -20.04 -6.95 -4.45
N VAL A 183 -20.31 -6.00 -3.57
CA VAL A 183 -21.58 -5.26 -3.53
C VAL A 183 -21.40 -3.94 -4.29
N LEU A 184 -22.22 -3.74 -5.30
CA LEU A 184 -22.23 -2.52 -6.12
C LEU A 184 -22.95 -1.38 -5.40
N PRO A 185 -22.75 -0.12 -5.78
CA PRO A 185 -23.40 1.04 -5.14
C PRO A 185 -24.94 0.97 -5.09
N ASN A 186 -25.57 0.26 -6.04
CA ASN A 186 -27.02 0.04 -6.09
C ASN A 186 -27.51 -1.16 -5.24
N GLY A 187 -26.61 -1.76 -4.43
CA GLY A 187 -26.91 -2.91 -3.59
C GLY A 187 -26.82 -4.28 -4.28
N GLU A 188 -26.64 -4.35 -5.60
CA GLU A 188 -26.49 -5.63 -6.29
C GLU A 188 -25.22 -6.36 -5.86
N ILE A 189 -25.31 -7.68 -5.68
CA ILE A 189 -24.18 -8.55 -5.32
C ILE A 189 -23.74 -9.31 -6.55
N ILE A 190 -22.46 -9.23 -6.88
CA ILE A 190 -21.87 -9.94 -8.02
C ILE A 190 -20.62 -10.73 -7.61
N TRP A 191 -20.35 -11.81 -8.34
CA TRP A 191 -19.01 -12.41 -8.42
C TRP A 191 -18.31 -11.94 -9.68
N THR A 192 -17.07 -11.48 -9.56
CA THR A 192 -16.34 -10.80 -10.65
C THR A 192 -15.67 -11.75 -11.62
N GLY A 193 -15.51 -13.02 -11.27
CA GLY A 193 -14.78 -14.01 -12.05
C GLY A 193 -15.10 -15.45 -11.66
N ALA A 194 -14.09 -16.30 -11.65
CA ALA A 194 -14.16 -17.71 -11.26
C ALA A 194 -12.91 -18.13 -10.49
N ASN A 195 -13.02 -19.19 -9.69
CA ASN A 195 -11.93 -19.71 -8.84
C ASN A 195 -10.96 -20.58 -9.64
N VAL A 196 -10.39 -20.03 -10.73
CA VAL A 196 -9.51 -20.74 -11.67
C VAL A 196 -8.30 -19.87 -12.02
N LEU A 197 -7.18 -20.53 -12.36
CA LEU A 197 -5.93 -19.82 -12.71
C LEU A 197 -5.97 -19.18 -14.11
N LYS A 198 -6.79 -19.70 -15.00
CA LYS A 198 -6.92 -19.19 -16.38
C LYS A 198 -8.37 -18.84 -16.67
N ASN A 199 -8.64 -17.57 -16.92
CA ASN A 199 -9.97 -17.09 -17.27
C ASN A 199 -9.88 -16.03 -18.38
N SER A 200 -10.44 -16.35 -19.55
CA SER A 200 -10.55 -15.44 -20.70
C SER A 200 -12.00 -15.10 -21.04
N THR A 201 -12.93 -15.32 -20.09
CA THR A 201 -14.36 -15.10 -20.28
C THR A 201 -14.73 -13.64 -20.00
N GLY A 202 -14.75 -12.82 -21.02
CA GLY A 202 -15.11 -11.40 -20.92
C GLY A 202 -14.00 -10.51 -20.35
N TYR A 203 -14.37 -9.29 -19.99
CA TYR A 203 -13.44 -8.34 -19.35
C TYR A 203 -13.09 -8.77 -17.92
N ASN A 204 -11.84 -8.54 -17.51
CA ASN A 204 -11.36 -8.89 -16.17
C ASN A 204 -11.83 -7.87 -15.13
N LEU A 205 -13.06 -8.03 -14.64
CA LEU A 205 -13.60 -7.18 -13.59
C LEU A 205 -12.87 -7.39 -12.27
N THR A 206 -12.39 -8.60 -11.96
CA THR A 206 -11.63 -8.89 -10.75
C THR A 206 -10.45 -7.92 -10.61
N GLN A 207 -9.66 -7.77 -11.68
CA GLN A 207 -8.51 -6.86 -11.68
C GLN A 207 -8.91 -5.38 -11.68
N LEU A 208 -10.11 -5.04 -12.13
CA LEU A 208 -10.61 -3.67 -12.10
C LEU A 208 -10.95 -3.21 -10.66
N PHE A 209 -11.42 -4.12 -9.81
CA PHE A 209 -11.71 -3.80 -8.41
C PHE A 209 -10.44 -3.71 -7.54
N VAL A 210 -9.37 -4.44 -7.90
CA VAL A 210 -8.08 -4.33 -7.19
C VAL A 210 -7.42 -2.98 -7.53
N GLY A 211 -7.01 -2.23 -6.51
CA GLY A 211 -6.48 -0.86 -6.68
C GLY A 211 -7.56 0.19 -6.98
N SER A 212 -8.85 -0.12 -6.75
CA SER A 212 -9.94 0.83 -6.93
C SER A 212 -10.22 1.73 -5.72
N GLU A 213 -9.49 1.56 -4.64
CA GLU A 213 -9.57 2.39 -3.42
C GLU A 213 -11.00 2.53 -2.86
N GLY A 214 -11.78 1.43 -2.96
CA GLY A 214 -13.17 1.42 -2.52
C GLY A 214 -14.11 2.35 -3.26
N THR A 215 -13.78 2.78 -4.48
CA THR A 215 -14.59 3.73 -5.27
C THR A 215 -15.56 3.06 -6.24
N LEU A 216 -15.43 1.76 -6.53
CA LEU A 216 -16.26 1.03 -7.50
C LEU A 216 -17.25 0.05 -6.87
N GLY A 217 -16.96 -0.46 -5.68
CA GLY A 217 -17.79 -1.43 -4.97
C GLY A 217 -17.18 -1.81 -3.63
N ILE A 218 -17.95 -2.53 -2.80
CA ILE A 218 -17.50 -3.05 -1.51
C ILE A 218 -17.23 -4.54 -1.64
N ILE A 219 -15.99 -4.95 -1.45
CA ILE A 219 -15.56 -6.35 -1.47
C ILE A 219 -16.01 -7.01 -0.17
N THR A 220 -16.72 -8.14 -0.28
CA THR A 220 -17.24 -8.90 0.88
C THR A 220 -16.66 -10.31 0.99
N LYS A 221 -16.16 -10.89 -0.11
CA LYS A 221 -15.38 -12.13 -0.10
C LYS A 221 -14.26 -12.08 -1.12
N ILE A 222 -13.18 -12.77 -0.82
CA ILE A 222 -11.98 -12.82 -1.63
C ILE A 222 -11.56 -14.28 -1.81
N VAL A 223 -11.24 -14.67 -3.04
CA VAL A 223 -10.59 -15.94 -3.33
C VAL A 223 -9.18 -15.66 -3.81
N PHE A 224 -8.20 -16.06 -3.00
CA PHE A 224 -6.78 -15.99 -3.38
C PHE A 224 -6.25 -17.34 -3.83
N LYS A 225 -5.35 -17.33 -4.82
CA LYS A 225 -4.44 -18.45 -5.04
C LYS A 225 -3.36 -18.43 -3.98
N LEU A 226 -2.85 -19.61 -3.65
CA LEU A 226 -1.69 -19.83 -2.78
C LEU A 226 -0.59 -20.52 -3.59
N ILE A 227 0.63 -20.49 -3.06
CA ILE A 227 1.77 -21.21 -3.61
C ILE A 227 2.38 -22.10 -2.53
N PRO A 228 3.23 -23.09 -2.86
CA PRO A 228 3.98 -23.84 -1.87
C PRO A 228 4.87 -22.93 -1.03
N LEU A 229 4.96 -23.21 0.27
CA LEU A 229 5.78 -22.44 1.21
C LEU A 229 7.26 -22.68 0.94
N PRO A 230 8.08 -21.62 0.70
CA PRO A 230 9.53 -21.74 0.75
C PRO A 230 9.96 -21.98 2.21
N THR A 231 10.76 -23.01 2.43
CA THR A 231 11.10 -23.49 3.79
C THR A 231 12.42 -22.95 4.33
N LYS A 232 13.21 -22.30 3.47
CA LYS A 232 14.53 -21.76 3.79
C LYS A 232 14.68 -20.35 3.22
N ASP A 233 15.40 -19.52 3.94
CA ASP A 233 15.80 -18.19 3.50
C ASP A 233 17.15 -17.81 4.12
N ILE A 234 17.88 -16.94 3.43
CA ILE A 234 19.14 -16.33 3.89
C ILE A 234 19.07 -14.84 3.58
N SER A 235 19.51 -14.01 4.52
CA SER A 235 19.57 -12.56 4.32
C SER A 235 21.01 -12.06 4.31
N LEU A 236 21.29 -11.08 3.44
CA LEU A 236 22.58 -10.39 3.35
C LEU A 236 22.36 -8.91 3.64
N LEU A 237 23.19 -8.31 4.50
CA LEU A 237 23.26 -6.88 4.65
C LEU A 237 24.56 -6.37 4.02
N VAL A 238 24.42 -5.56 2.98
CA VAL A 238 25.54 -5.10 2.13
C VAL A 238 25.75 -3.61 2.34
N PRO A 239 26.84 -3.15 2.97
CA PRO A 239 27.13 -1.73 3.16
C PRO A 239 27.79 -1.12 1.93
N PHE A 240 27.49 0.17 1.64
CA PHE A 240 28.06 0.93 0.54
C PHE A 240 28.49 2.33 1.01
N ASN A 241 29.66 2.79 0.53
CA ASN A 241 30.14 4.15 0.77
C ASN A 241 29.51 5.18 -0.19
N SER A 242 28.68 4.74 -1.14
CA SER A 242 27.87 5.57 -2.03
C SER A 242 26.47 5.00 -2.16
N SER A 243 25.46 5.84 -1.91
CA SER A 243 24.05 5.48 -2.08
C SER A 243 23.72 5.22 -3.57
N GLU A 244 24.38 5.94 -4.50
CA GLU A 244 24.23 5.75 -5.93
C GLU A 244 24.73 4.36 -6.35
N LYS A 245 25.92 3.94 -5.88
CA LYS A 245 26.47 2.61 -6.17
C LYS A 245 25.58 1.49 -5.61
N ALA A 246 25.01 1.68 -4.42
CA ALA A 246 24.02 0.74 -3.88
C ALA A 246 22.83 0.59 -4.85
N CYS A 247 22.29 1.70 -5.36
CA CYS A 247 21.19 1.66 -6.32
C CYS A 247 21.58 1.05 -7.68
N GLU A 248 22.80 1.28 -8.17
CA GLU A 248 23.31 0.69 -9.42
C GLU A 248 23.49 -0.83 -9.29
N ALA A 249 23.94 -1.32 -8.15
CA ALA A 249 24.13 -2.75 -7.85
C ALA A 249 22.83 -3.54 -7.95
N VAL A 250 21.68 -2.92 -7.65
CA VAL A 250 20.36 -3.56 -7.72
C VAL A 250 20.12 -4.22 -9.08
N SER A 251 20.29 -3.47 -10.16
CA SER A 251 20.06 -3.99 -11.52
C SER A 251 21.07 -5.08 -11.90
N ALA A 252 22.28 -5.03 -11.37
CA ALA A 252 23.34 -5.99 -11.66
C ALA A 252 23.01 -7.38 -11.11
N VAL A 253 22.38 -7.51 -9.94
CA VAL A 253 21.94 -8.78 -9.36
C VAL A 253 21.03 -9.54 -10.33
N PHE A 254 20.03 -8.84 -10.91
CA PHE A 254 19.11 -9.48 -11.86
C PHE A 254 19.79 -9.85 -13.18
N ARG A 255 20.72 -9.03 -13.66
CA ARG A 255 21.50 -9.32 -14.86
C ARG A 255 22.43 -10.51 -14.68
N ALA A 256 22.83 -10.81 -13.45
CA ALA A 256 23.57 -12.02 -13.09
C ALA A 256 22.69 -13.28 -13.02
N GLY A 257 21.38 -13.16 -13.28
CA GLY A 257 20.43 -14.28 -13.32
C GLY A 257 19.82 -14.64 -11.97
N ILE A 258 19.99 -13.80 -10.95
CA ILE A 258 19.46 -14.03 -9.60
C ILE A 258 18.18 -13.20 -9.42
N THR A 259 17.15 -13.81 -8.83
CA THR A 259 15.93 -13.12 -8.42
C THR A 259 15.74 -13.26 -6.91
N PRO A 260 16.24 -12.31 -6.10
CA PRO A 260 16.07 -12.34 -4.65
C PRO A 260 14.58 -12.32 -4.26
N SER A 261 14.26 -12.85 -3.08
CA SER A 261 12.90 -12.75 -2.54
C SER A 261 12.59 -11.35 -2.02
N ALA A 262 13.62 -10.62 -1.60
CA ALA A 262 13.56 -9.20 -1.29
C ALA A 262 14.90 -8.53 -1.60
N LEU A 263 14.86 -7.25 -1.97
CA LEU A 263 16.04 -6.41 -2.16
C LEU A 263 15.69 -4.96 -1.80
N GLU A 264 16.08 -4.57 -0.58
CA GLU A 264 15.69 -3.34 0.07
C GLU A 264 16.84 -2.35 0.15
N PHE A 265 16.59 -1.09 -0.18
CA PHE A 265 17.54 0.01 -0.01
C PHE A 265 17.23 0.75 1.27
N ILE A 266 18.28 1.10 2.04
CA ILE A 266 18.16 1.88 3.28
C ILE A 266 19.30 2.90 3.32
N GLU A 267 18.96 4.19 3.28
CA GLU A 267 19.93 5.27 3.40
C GLU A 267 20.47 5.39 4.82
N ARG A 268 21.68 5.92 5.00
CA ARG A 268 22.36 6.07 6.31
C ARG A 268 21.49 6.77 7.34
N ASP A 269 20.92 7.92 7.00
CA ASP A 269 20.06 8.68 7.92
C ASP A 269 18.87 7.85 8.42
N ALA A 270 18.28 7.03 7.56
CA ALA A 270 17.20 6.11 7.92
C ALA A 270 17.65 5.08 8.97
N ILE A 271 18.84 4.51 8.79
CA ILE A 271 19.40 3.53 9.71
C ILE A 271 19.72 4.19 11.07
N ASP A 272 20.36 5.34 11.05
CA ASP A 272 20.75 6.05 12.27
C ASP A 272 19.53 6.45 13.10
N TRP A 273 18.43 6.85 12.46
CA TRP A 273 17.17 7.13 13.14
C TRP A 273 16.51 5.86 13.68
N THR A 274 16.53 4.78 12.89
CA THR A 274 15.95 3.50 13.31
C THR A 274 16.69 2.88 14.50
N LYS A 275 18.04 2.97 14.53
CA LYS A 275 18.82 2.50 15.67
C LYS A 275 18.43 3.20 16.96
N LYS A 276 18.20 4.53 16.91
CA LYS A 276 17.75 5.30 18.07
C LYS A 276 16.33 4.97 18.49
N TYR A 277 15.45 4.66 17.53
CA TYR A 277 14.04 4.37 17.77
C TYR A 277 13.81 2.96 18.33
N SER A 278 14.57 1.96 17.87
CA SER A 278 14.27 0.54 18.08
C SER A 278 15.30 -0.22 18.93
N ASP A 279 16.28 0.46 19.54
CA ASP A 279 17.37 -0.13 20.35
C ASP A 279 18.07 -1.31 19.64
N ILE A 280 18.26 -1.20 18.31
CA ILE A 280 18.97 -2.22 17.53
C ILE A 280 20.46 -1.89 17.55
N GLU A 281 21.25 -2.82 18.05
CA GLU A 281 22.70 -2.74 17.99
C GLU A 281 23.20 -3.23 16.61
N LEU A 282 23.67 -2.31 15.80
CA LEU A 282 24.34 -2.56 14.53
C LEU A 282 25.54 -1.61 14.42
N ASN A 283 26.74 -2.18 14.35
CA ASN A 283 27.94 -1.39 14.10
C ASN A 283 28.01 -1.03 12.62
N ILE A 284 28.13 0.27 12.32
CA ILE A 284 28.20 0.80 10.99
C ILE A 284 29.35 1.78 10.92
N ASP A 285 30.26 1.58 10.00
CA ASP A 285 31.40 2.47 9.78
C ASP A 285 30.93 3.86 9.31
N ASP A 286 31.66 4.89 9.67
CA ASP A 286 31.25 6.29 9.42
C ASP A 286 31.20 6.66 7.93
N ASP A 287 31.94 5.97 7.08
CA ASP A 287 31.97 6.18 5.64
C ASP A 287 30.81 5.53 4.90
N VAL A 288 30.11 4.57 5.52
CA VAL A 288 28.93 3.91 4.92
C VAL A 288 27.77 4.90 4.75
N LYS A 289 27.23 5.01 3.55
CA LYS A 289 26.15 5.93 3.15
C LYS A 289 24.80 5.22 2.94
N ALA A 290 24.83 3.94 2.61
CA ALA A 290 23.60 3.14 2.42
C ALA A 290 23.86 1.66 2.63
N HIS A 291 22.78 0.90 2.82
CA HIS A 291 22.79 -0.56 2.82
C HIS A 291 21.78 -1.11 1.80
N LEU A 292 22.11 -2.27 1.25
CA LEU A 292 21.13 -3.16 0.64
C LEU A 292 20.89 -4.35 1.59
N LEU A 293 19.63 -4.59 1.93
CA LEU A 293 19.20 -5.82 2.56
C LEU A 293 18.66 -6.74 1.47
N VAL A 294 19.36 -7.83 1.21
CA VAL A 294 19.01 -8.81 0.16
C VAL A 294 18.60 -10.11 0.82
N GLU A 295 17.47 -10.67 0.38
CA GLU A 295 17.05 -11.99 0.86
C GLU A 295 16.84 -12.93 -0.32
N VAL A 296 17.30 -14.16 -0.18
CA VAL A 296 17.01 -15.28 -1.07
C VAL A 296 16.22 -16.35 -0.32
N ASP A 297 15.24 -16.96 -0.97
CA ASP A 297 14.41 -18.00 -0.37
C ASP A 297 14.13 -19.17 -1.32
N GLY A 298 13.89 -20.34 -0.75
CA GLY A 298 13.65 -21.58 -1.50
C GLY A 298 13.52 -22.79 -0.58
N ASN A 299 13.81 -23.98 -1.14
CA ASN A 299 13.73 -25.24 -0.41
C ASN A 299 15.07 -26.00 -0.34
N ASP A 300 16.11 -25.50 -1.00
CA ASP A 300 17.44 -26.10 -1.06
C ASP A 300 18.48 -25.11 -0.53
N LEU A 301 19.01 -25.40 0.65
CA LEU A 301 19.96 -24.52 1.35
C LEU A 301 21.30 -24.38 0.61
N GLU A 302 21.81 -25.45 -0.02
CA GLU A 302 23.07 -25.40 -0.78
C GLU A 302 22.93 -24.47 -2.00
N ARG A 303 21.79 -24.50 -2.65
CA ARG A 303 21.47 -23.60 -3.75
C ARG A 303 21.41 -22.16 -3.27
N LEU A 304 20.78 -21.90 -2.13
CA LEU A 304 20.70 -20.54 -1.58
C LEU A 304 22.10 -19.99 -1.22
N TYR A 305 23.01 -20.80 -0.66
CA TYR A 305 24.38 -20.34 -0.44
C TYR A 305 25.10 -19.99 -1.75
N LYS A 306 24.94 -20.77 -2.81
CA LYS A 306 25.50 -20.43 -4.14
C LYS A 306 24.92 -19.14 -4.71
N GLU A 307 23.62 -18.90 -4.51
CA GLU A 307 22.99 -17.63 -4.90
C GLU A 307 23.59 -16.46 -4.08
N CYS A 308 23.83 -16.64 -2.78
CA CYS A 308 24.50 -15.64 -1.93
C CYS A 308 25.96 -15.38 -2.36
N GLU A 309 26.73 -16.41 -2.68
CA GLU A 309 28.11 -16.26 -3.21
C GLU A 309 28.11 -15.45 -4.50
N HIS A 310 27.19 -15.74 -5.39
CA HIS A 310 27.09 -15.00 -6.66
C HIS A 310 26.63 -13.55 -6.45
N ILE A 311 25.69 -13.31 -5.51
CA ILE A 311 25.32 -11.92 -5.09
C ILE A 311 26.56 -11.21 -4.55
N PHE A 312 27.35 -11.87 -3.71
CA PHE A 312 28.57 -11.34 -3.13
C PHE A 312 29.54 -10.88 -4.24
N GLU A 313 29.80 -11.72 -5.25
CA GLU A 313 30.65 -11.38 -6.40
C GLU A 313 30.15 -10.15 -7.16
N VAL A 314 28.83 -10.06 -7.37
CA VAL A 314 28.21 -8.91 -8.02
C VAL A 314 28.42 -7.65 -7.21
N MET A 315 28.16 -7.69 -5.89
CA MET A 315 28.26 -6.52 -5.00
C MET A 315 29.67 -5.98 -4.88
N GLN A 316 30.69 -6.84 -4.89
CA GLN A 316 32.11 -6.43 -4.90
C GLN A 316 32.46 -5.55 -6.11
N GLY A 317 31.81 -5.76 -7.25
CA GLY A 317 31.97 -4.92 -8.44
C GLY A 317 31.49 -3.46 -8.26
N PHE A 318 30.83 -3.14 -7.15
CA PHE A 318 30.29 -1.82 -6.80
C PHE A 318 30.97 -1.19 -5.57
N ASP A 319 32.15 -1.66 -5.18
CA ASP A 319 32.91 -1.18 -4.03
C ASP A 319 32.08 -1.23 -2.72
N CYS A 320 31.41 -2.35 -2.46
CA CYS A 320 30.77 -2.59 -1.18
C CYS A 320 31.79 -2.89 -0.08
N GLY A 321 31.41 -2.65 1.17
CA GLY A 321 32.16 -3.06 2.34
C GLY A 321 31.96 -4.53 2.70
N GLU A 322 32.30 -4.92 3.93
CA GLU A 322 32.11 -6.28 4.42
C GLU A 322 30.63 -6.65 4.51
N ILE A 323 30.24 -7.73 3.83
CA ILE A 323 28.86 -8.20 3.74
C ILE A 323 28.55 -9.08 4.97
N LEU A 324 27.50 -8.71 5.71
CA LEU A 324 26.96 -9.53 6.78
C LEU A 324 26.01 -10.59 6.21
N LEU A 325 26.33 -11.85 6.41
CA LEU A 325 25.44 -12.98 6.10
C LEU A 325 24.65 -13.36 7.37
N ALA A 326 23.33 -13.37 7.28
CA ALA A 326 22.43 -13.78 8.34
C ALA A 326 21.66 -15.05 7.91
N ASP A 327 22.02 -16.18 8.48
CA ASP A 327 21.39 -17.49 8.24
C ASP A 327 20.61 -18.00 9.47
N SER A 328 20.85 -17.40 10.66
CA SER A 328 20.07 -17.72 11.87
C SER A 328 18.82 -16.83 11.96
N GLU A 329 17.73 -17.40 12.50
CA GLU A 329 16.46 -16.66 12.70
C GLU A 329 16.64 -15.38 13.52
N ILE A 330 17.52 -15.39 14.51
CA ILE A 330 17.78 -14.21 15.35
C ILE A 330 18.39 -13.08 14.53
N GLN A 331 19.39 -13.37 13.72
CA GLN A 331 20.05 -12.38 12.87
C GLN A 331 19.11 -11.85 11.80
N LYS A 332 18.40 -12.73 11.09
CA LYS A 332 17.41 -12.34 10.07
C LYS A 332 16.33 -11.44 10.66
N ASN A 333 15.76 -11.85 11.78
CA ASN A 333 14.71 -11.04 12.46
C ASN A 333 15.23 -9.67 12.90
N SER A 334 16.49 -9.55 13.34
CA SER A 334 17.11 -8.26 13.68
C SER A 334 17.23 -7.36 12.46
N LEU A 335 17.70 -7.87 11.31
CA LEU A 335 17.82 -7.10 10.07
C LEU A 335 16.44 -6.66 9.55
N TRP A 336 15.45 -7.56 9.57
CA TRP A 336 14.10 -7.22 9.16
C TRP A 336 13.39 -6.27 10.13
N LYS A 337 13.65 -6.37 11.44
CA LYS A 337 13.18 -5.39 12.41
C LYS A 337 13.74 -4.01 12.09
N LEU A 338 15.05 -3.90 11.81
CA LEU A 338 15.67 -2.65 11.38
C LEU A 338 14.90 -2.06 10.17
N ARG A 339 14.74 -2.83 9.11
CA ARG A 339 14.10 -2.34 7.87
C ARG A 339 12.64 -1.93 8.08
N ARG A 340 11.86 -2.70 8.82
CA ARG A 340 10.42 -2.43 9.05
C ARG A 340 10.17 -1.26 10.00
N SER A 341 11.14 -0.91 10.85
CA SER A 341 10.99 0.20 11.79
C SER A 341 11.36 1.56 11.19
N VAL A 342 11.84 1.62 9.93
CA VAL A 342 12.30 2.88 9.32
C VAL A 342 11.18 3.93 9.24
N GLY A 343 9.98 3.56 8.79
CA GLY A 343 8.85 4.48 8.68
C GLY A 343 8.50 5.14 10.02
N GLU A 344 8.36 4.35 11.07
CA GLU A 344 8.08 4.86 12.42
C GLU A 344 9.24 5.69 12.98
N ALA A 345 10.47 5.32 12.68
CA ALA A 345 11.65 6.10 13.07
C ALA A 345 11.65 7.47 12.40
N VAL A 346 11.31 7.58 11.12
CA VAL A 346 11.17 8.84 10.41
C VAL A 346 10.06 9.69 11.03
N LYS A 347 8.87 9.10 11.22
CA LYS A 347 7.70 9.73 11.83
C LYS A 347 8.01 10.31 13.23
N SER A 348 8.80 9.61 14.03
CA SER A 348 9.16 10.04 15.38
C SER A 348 10.22 11.14 15.43
N ASN A 349 11.02 11.32 14.37
CA ASN A 349 12.15 12.24 14.35
C ASN A 349 11.85 13.62 13.78
N SER A 350 10.85 13.77 12.90
CA SER A 350 10.57 15.05 12.23
C SER A 350 9.16 15.14 11.71
N ILE A 351 8.69 16.37 11.48
CA ILE A 351 7.60 16.63 10.56
C ILE A 351 8.11 16.27 9.16
N TYR A 352 7.37 15.43 8.45
CA TYR A 352 7.76 14.89 7.16
C TYR A 352 6.56 14.80 6.19
N LYS A 353 6.85 14.53 4.94
CA LYS A 353 5.88 14.13 3.92
C LYS A 353 6.48 12.98 3.13
N GLU A 354 5.76 11.88 3.05
CA GLU A 354 6.19 10.70 2.32
C GLU A 354 5.61 10.67 0.91
N GLU A 355 6.47 10.36 -0.07
CA GLU A 355 6.11 10.16 -1.46
C GLU A 355 6.60 8.77 -1.93
N ASP A 356 5.71 8.06 -2.62
CA ASP A 356 5.86 6.65 -2.99
C ASP A 356 6.20 6.52 -4.48
N THR A 357 7.43 6.85 -4.85
CA THR A 357 7.88 6.89 -6.24
C THR A 357 8.35 5.53 -6.76
N VAL A 358 8.06 5.22 -8.03
CA VAL A 358 8.56 4.01 -8.70
C VAL A 358 9.17 4.37 -10.05
N VAL A 359 10.35 3.81 -10.34
CA VAL A 359 11.02 3.92 -11.64
C VAL A 359 11.49 2.54 -12.09
N PRO A 360 11.78 2.33 -13.38
CA PRO A 360 12.53 1.16 -13.81
C PRO A 360 13.80 1.03 -12.96
N ARG A 361 14.06 -0.15 -12.39
CA ARG A 361 15.12 -0.36 -11.38
C ARG A 361 16.50 0.18 -11.74
N ALA A 362 16.84 0.21 -13.01
CA ALA A 362 18.11 0.77 -13.50
C ALA A 362 18.17 2.31 -13.39
N GLU A 363 17.05 2.98 -13.21
CA GLU A 363 16.97 4.44 -13.07
C GLU A 363 16.96 4.90 -11.59
N LEU A 364 17.00 3.95 -10.64
CA LEU A 364 16.89 4.25 -9.21
C LEU A 364 17.98 5.20 -8.71
N ALA A 365 19.24 5.01 -9.15
CA ALA A 365 20.36 5.91 -8.79
C ALA A 365 20.13 7.35 -9.28
N LYS A 366 19.59 7.51 -10.50
CA LYS A 366 19.26 8.84 -11.04
C LYS A 366 18.10 9.50 -10.32
N LEU A 367 17.08 8.71 -9.93
CA LEU A 367 15.97 9.19 -9.12
C LEU A 367 16.48 9.70 -7.77
N LEU A 368 17.25 8.87 -7.03
CA LEU A 368 17.79 9.22 -5.73
C LEU A 368 18.61 10.52 -5.78
N LYS A 369 19.55 10.61 -6.73
CA LYS A 369 20.36 11.83 -6.95
C LYS A 369 19.48 13.04 -7.25
N GLY A 370 18.52 12.90 -8.16
CA GLY A 370 17.64 14.00 -8.53
C GLY A 370 16.75 14.48 -7.38
N VAL A 371 16.27 13.57 -6.53
CA VAL A 371 15.53 13.91 -5.28
C VAL A 371 16.41 14.77 -4.36
N LYS A 372 17.69 14.39 -4.17
CA LYS A 372 18.62 15.20 -3.37
C LYS A 372 18.88 16.58 -3.97
N ASP A 373 19.03 16.67 -5.30
CA ASP A 373 19.25 17.93 -6.00
C ASP A 373 18.00 18.84 -5.93
N ILE A 374 16.79 18.29 -6.07
CA ILE A 374 15.53 19.01 -5.86
C ILE A 374 15.43 19.49 -4.42
N GLY A 375 15.74 18.64 -3.44
CA GLY A 375 15.77 19.00 -2.02
C GLY A 375 16.65 20.22 -1.76
N LYS A 376 17.87 20.26 -2.32
CA LYS A 376 18.77 21.43 -2.22
C LYS A 376 18.15 22.68 -2.84
N ALA A 377 17.49 22.56 -4.00
CA ALA A 377 16.88 23.69 -4.71
C ALA A 377 15.70 24.28 -3.96
N TYR A 378 14.90 23.44 -3.29
CA TYR A 378 13.71 23.86 -2.54
C TYR A 378 13.95 24.06 -1.03
N GLY A 379 15.14 23.70 -0.53
CA GLY A 379 15.55 23.91 0.85
C GLY A 379 15.12 22.84 1.85
N PHE A 380 14.69 21.67 1.39
CA PHE A 380 14.37 20.53 2.23
C PHE A 380 15.43 19.43 2.17
N LYS A 381 15.48 18.59 3.19
CA LYS A 381 16.21 17.33 3.18
C LYS A 381 15.26 16.17 2.85
N SER A 382 15.80 15.04 2.42
CA SER A 382 15.04 13.81 2.27
C SER A 382 15.77 12.64 2.90
N VAL A 383 15.02 11.69 3.44
CA VAL A 383 15.50 10.38 3.90
C VAL A 383 14.82 9.34 3.03
N CYS A 384 15.62 8.51 2.35
CA CYS A 384 15.12 7.58 1.36
C CYS A 384 15.38 6.12 1.78
N TYR A 385 14.39 5.28 1.58
CA TYR A 385 14.46 3.84 1.71
C TYR A 385 13.40 3.21 0.79
N GLY A 386 13.42 1.91 0.57
CA GLY A 386 12.34 1.30 -0.21
C GLY A 386 12.71 -0.05 -0.82
N HIS A 387 11.77 -0.54 -1.65
CA HIS A 387 11.85 -1.82 -2.33
C HIS A 387 12.68 -1.67 -3.61
N ALA A 388 14.01 -1.58 -3.45
CA ALA A 388 14.91 -1.26 -4.57
C ALA A 388 14.84 -2.28 -5.71
N GLY A 389 14.56 -3.55 -5.37
CA GLY A 389 14.46 -4.62 -6.34
C GLY A 389 13.39 -4.43 -7.40
N ASP A 390 12.29 -3.74 -7.11
CA ASP A 390 11.22 -3.38 -8.06
C ASP A 390 11.20 -1.88 -8.43
N GLY A 391 12.20 -1.14 -7.97
CA GLY A 391 12.40 0.28 -8.32
C GLY A 391 11.55 1.25 -7.52
N ASN A 392 10.93 0.79 -6.43
CA ASN A 392 10.12 1.60 -5.53
C ASN A 392 11.01 2.29 -4.49
N LEU A 393 10.90 3.60 -4.39
CA LEU A 393 11.63 4.44 -3.45
C LEU A 393 10.67 5.31 -2.66
N HIS A 394 10.58 5.08 -1.36
CA HIS A 394 9.91 5.95 -0.42
C HIS A 394 10.79 7.17 -0.15
N VAL A 395 10.30 8.33 -0.54
CA VAL A 395 10.98 9.61 -0.39
C VAL A 395 10.35 10.38 0.76
N ASN A 396 10.96 10.33 1.92
CA ASN A 396 10.52 11.10 3.08
C ASN A 396 11.15 12.49 3.01
N ILE A 397 10.36 13.48 2.66
CA ILE A 397 10.74 14.89 2.65
C ILE A 397 10.66 15.39 4.08
N ILE A 398 11.77 15.89 4.60
CA ILE A 398 11.94 16.27 6.01
C ILE A 398 11.90 17.78 6.13
N LYS A 399 10.98 18.29 6.97
CA LYS A 399 10.87 19.73 7.23
C LYS A 399 12.14 20.30 7.87
N GLY A 400 12.71 19.59 8.84
CA GLY A 400 13.91 20.03 9.53
C GLY A 400 13.77 21.44 10.09
N ASN A 401 14.69 22.33 9.73
CA ASN A 401 14.73 23.72 10.20
C ASN A 401 13.96 24.71 9.29
N MET A 402 13.21 24.22 8.30
CA MET A 402 12.39 25.11 7.46
C MET A 402 11.31 25.82 8.30
N SER A 403 11.06 27.10 8.02
CA SER A 403 9.91 27.79 8.60
C SER A 403 8.59 27.17 8.11
N ASP A 404 7.52 27.30 8.89
CA ASP A 404 6.19 26.83 8.48
C ASP A 404 5.74 27.45 7.17
N ASN A 405 6.05 28.74 6.98
CA ASN A 405 5.72 29.46 5.75
C ASN A 405 6.46 28.89 4.53
N ASP A 406 7.78 28.66 4.65
CA ASP A 406 8.56 28.08 3.56
C ASP A 406 8.12 26.65 3.27
N TRP A 407 7.87 25.82 4.33
CA TRP A 407 7.36 24.49 4.18
C TRP A 407 6.06 24.46 3.40
N ASN A 408 5.06 25.24 3.81
CA ASN A 408 3.75 25.26 3.16
C ASN A 408 3.79 25.81 1.73
N LEU A 409 4.70 26.74 1.42
CA LEU A 409 4.81 27.33 0.07
C LEU A 409 5.61 26.49 -0.91
N LYS A 410 6.66 25.80 -0.46
CA LYS A 410 7.64 25.14 -1.32
C LYS A 410 7.40 23.63 -1.48
N LEU A 411 6.75 23.00 -0.49
CA LEU A 411 6.58 21.54 -0.45
C LEU A 411 5.88 21.00 -1.71
N SER A 412 4.69 21.47 -2.02
CA SER A 412 3.91 21.00 -3.18
C SER A 412 4.65 21.19 -4.51
N SER A 413 5.41 22.28 -4.63
CA SER A 413 6.23 22.54 -5.83
C SER A 413 7.40 21.57 -5.90
N GLY A 414 8.08 21.28 -4.79
CA GLY A 414 9.14 20.29 -4.70
C GLY A 414 8.66 18.89 -5.03
N ILE A 415 7.52 18.47 -4.49
CA ILE A 415 6.86 17.19 -4.78
C ILE A 415 6.54 17.09 -6.28
N ARG A 416 5.98 18.14 -6.88
CA ARG A 416 5.68 18.17 -8.32
C ARG A 416 6.94 18.00 -9.18
N GLU A 417 8.08 18.56 -8.78
CA GLU A 417 9.36 18.36 -9.50
C GLU A 417 9.88 16.93 -9.31
N ILE A 418 9.75 16.33 -8.12
CA ILE A 418 10.08 14.91 -7.89
C ILE A 418 9.26 14.03 -8.83
N PHE A 419 7.94 14.25 -8.91
CA PHE A 419 7.06 13.46 -9.78
C PHE A 419 7.33 13.66 -11.27
N LYS A 420 7.68 14.90 -11.70
CA LYS A 420 8.14 15.15 -13.08
C LYS A 420 9.43 14.40 -13.40
N LEU A 421 10.39 14.37 -12.45
CA LEU A 421 11.61 13.58 -12.58
C LEU A 421 11.28 12.09 -12.70
N THR A 422 10.44 11.57 -11.81
CA THR A 422 9.98 10.16 -11.81
C THR A 422 9.38 9.80 -13.17
N LYS A 423 8.48 10.64 -13.69
CA LYS A 423 7.90 10.45 -15.05
C LYS A 423 8.95 10.49 -16.15
N LYS A 424 9.90 11.43 -16.09
CA LYS A 424 11.00 11.56 -17.06
C LYS A 424 11.86 10.30 -17.11
N LEU A 425 12.03 9.63 -15.97
CA LEU A 425 12.75 8.36 -15.83
C LEU A 425 11.91 7.13 -16.22
N GLY A 426 10.68 7.32 -16.68
CA GLY A 426 9.78 6.24 -17.12
C GLY A 426 8.94 5.62 -16.00
N GLY A 427 8.83 6.30 -14.85
CA GLY A 427 8.16 5.83 -13.64
C GLY A 427 6.73 6.34 -13.44
N THR A 428 6.21 6.07 -12.23
CA THR A 428 4.89 6.49 -11.75
C THR A 428 4.95 7.06 -10.33
N ILE A 429 3.89 7.76 -9.90
CA ILE A 429 3.84 8.55 -8.65
C ILE A 429 3.36 7.77 -7.43
N SER A 430 2.89 6.55 -7.59
CA SER A 430 2.58 5.65 -6.49
C SER A 430 2.88 4.21 -6.88
N GLY A 431 3.63 3.51 -6.05
CA GLY A 431 3.97 2.10 -6.16
C GLY A 431 2.95 1.19 -5.48
N GLU A 432 2.61 1.53 -4.24
CA GLU A 432 1.75 0.70 -3.40
C GLU A 432 0.80 1.50 -2.48
N HIS A 433 1.03 2.81 -2.25
CA HIS A 433 0.21 3.60 -1.33
C HIS A 433 -1.14 4.03 -1.90
N GLY A 434 -1.32 4.01 -3.22
CA GLY A 434 -2.51 4.50 -3.90
C GLY A 434 -2.48 6.02 -4.15
N ILE A 435 -3.55 6.52 -4.75
CA ILE A 435 -3.73 7.94 -5.09
C ILE A 435 -4.53 8.66 -4.01
N GLY A 436 -5.63 8.08 -3.60
CA GLY A 436 -6.50 8.57 -2.54
C GLY A 436 -6.90 10.02 -2.67
N LEU A 437 -6.68 10.75 -1.57
CA LEU A 437 -6.89 12.19 -1.47
C LEU A 437 -5.64 12.99 -1.83
N VAL A 438 -4.45 12.50 -1.40
CA VAL A 438 -3.22 13.32 -1.37
C VAL A 438 -2.47 13.36 -2.68
N GLN A 439 -2.61 12.34 -3.55
CA GLN A 439 -1.87 12.25 -4.81
C GLN A 439 -2.71 12.67 -6.04
N LYS A 440 -4.01 12.89 -5.90
CA LYS A 440 -4.93 13.12 -7.03
C LYS A 440 -4.61 14.35 -7.88
N GLU A 441 -4.01 15.38 -7.30
CA GLU A 441 -3.62 16.60 -8.01
C GLU A 441 -2.35 16.46 -8.87
N TYR A 442 -1.66 15.31 -8.77
CA TYR A 442 -0.44 15.00 -9.53
C TYR A 442 -0.67 13.96 -10.63
N MET A 443 -1.88 13.42 -10.77
CA MET A 443 -2.17 12.39 -11.77
C MET A 443 -1.92 12.87 -13.21
N ASP A 444 -2.09 14.16 -13.47
CA ASP A 444 -1.83 14.79 -14.78
C ASP A 444 -0.36 14.72 -15.21
N ILE A 445 0.56 14.53 -14.28
CA ILE A 445 1.99 14.36 -14.57
C ILE A 445 2.24 13.03 -15.28
N VAL A 446 1.60 11.95 -14.81
CA VAL A 446 1.86 10.58 -15.30
C VAL A 446 0.83 10.09 -16.30
N LEU A 447 -0.41 10.52 -16.19
CA LEU A 447 -1.52 10.09 -17.05
C LEU A 447 -1.93 11.17 -18.05
N SER A 448 -2.26 10.74 -19.27
CA SER A 448 -2.86 11.65 -20.25
C SER A 448 -4.28 12.04 -19.84
N LYS A 449 -4.73 13.21 -20.30
CA LYS A 449 -6.12 13.66 -20.10
C LYS A 449 -7.12 12.59 -20.53
N LYS A 450 -6.88 11.90 -21.66
CA LYS A 450 -7.77 10.85 -22.15
C LYS A 450 -7.83 9.64 -21.22
N ASN A 451 -6.69 9.27 -20.62
CA ASN A 451 -6.64 8.18 -19.65
C ASN A 451 -7.48 8.53 -18.40
N ILE A 452 -7.33 9.75 -17.86
CA ILE A 452 -8.11 10.22 -16.72
C ILE A 452 -9.62 10.26 -17.05
N GLU A 453 -9.99 10.71 -18.26
CA GLU A 453 -11.39 10.71 -18.71
C GLU A 453 -11.99 9.30 -18.78
N LEU A 454 -11.25 8.31 -19.25
CA LEU A 454 -11.70 6.93 -19.31
C LEU A 454 -11.90 6.35 -17.90
N GLN A 455 -10.97 6.58 -16.97
CA GLN A 455 -11.11 6.14 -15.58
C GLN A 455 -12.29 6.81 -14.87
N LYS A 456 -12.53 8.11 -15.08
CA LYS A 456 -13.73 8.83 -14.60
C LYS A 456 -15.01 8.22 -15.19
N GLY A 457 -14.99 7.81 -16.46
CA GLY A 457 -16.10 7.10 -17.10
C GLY A 457 -16.40 5.75 -16.46
N ILE A 458 -15.37 4.98 -16.08
CA ILE A 458 -15.53 3.73 -15.32
C ILE A 458 -16.18 4.00 -13.97
N LYS A 459 -15.68 4.98 -13.21
CA LYS A 459 -16.28 5.38 -11.93
C LYS A 459 -17.77 5.72 -12.10
N GLN A 460 -18.12 6.52 -13.11
CA GLN A 460 -19.50 6.91 -13.38
C GLN A 460 -20.39 5.74 -13.79
N LEU A 461 -19.84 4.73 -14.47
CA LEU A 461 -20.58 3.51 -14.84
C LEU A 461 -20.98 2.70 -13.59
N PHE A 462 -20.05 2.51 -12.65
CA PHE A 462 -20.28 1.72 -11.43
C PHE A 462 -21.06 2.51 -10.38
N ASP A 463 -20.78 3.79 -10.22
CA ASP A 463 -21.36 4.65 -9.19
C ASP A 463 -21.87 5.97 -9.78
N PRO A 464 -23.01 5.95 -10.49
CA PRO A 464 -23.56 7.14 -11.14
C PRO A 464 -24.01 8.23 -10.15
N SER A 465 -24.27 7.85 -8.90
CA SER A 465 -24.64 8.77 -7.80
C SER A 465 -23.42 9.31 -7.05
N TYR A 466 -22.21 8.81 -7.35
CA TYR A 466 -20.95 9.19 -6.70
C TYR A 466 -20.98 9.13 -5.16
N ILE A 467 -21.75 8.19 -4.60
CA ILE A 467 -21.86 8.04 -3.14
C ILE A 467 -20.68 7.28 -2.53
N LEU A 468 -19.99 6.43 -3.33
CA LEU A 468 -18.98 5.51 -2.82
C LEU A 468 -17.59 6.15 -2.86
N ASN A 469 -17.01 6.35 -1.68
CA ASN A 469 -15.72 6.98 -1.41
C ASN A 469 -15.48 8.28 -2.24
N PRO A 470 -16.41 9.25 -2.17
CA PRO A 470 -16.37 10.42 -3.05
C PRO A 470 -15.16 11.30 -2.77
N GLY A 471 -14.64 11.94 -3.83
CA GLY A 471 -13.50 12.86 -3.76
C GLY A 471 -12.13 12.19 -3.70
N LYS A 472 -12.05 10.87 -3.87
CA LYS A 472 -10.81 10.10 -3.97
C LYS A 472 -10.45 9.86 -5.44
N ILE A 473 -9.16 9.66 -5.71
CA ILE A 473 -8.52 9.39 -7.00
C ILE A 473 -8.66 10.57 -7.99
N PHE A 474 -9.85 11.12 -8.16
CA PHE A 474 -10.11 12.15 -9.17
C PHE A 474 -10.52 13.48 -8.52
N SER A 475 -10.06 14.58 -9.14
CA SER A 475 -10.49 15.95 -8.82
C SER A 475 -11.73 16.33 -9.61
#